data_ca33babf16f14e3f4f9d5d4a98019d1c
#
_entry.id   ca33babf16f14e3f4f9d5d4a98019d1c
#
_cell.length_a   1.000
_cell.length_b   1.000
_cell.length_c   1.000
_cell.angle_alpha   90.00
_cell.angle_beta   90.00
_cell.angle_gamma   90.00
#
_symmetry.space_group_name_H-M   'P 1'
#
loop_
_entity.id
_entity.type
_entity.pdbx_description
1 polymer ?
#
loop_
_entity_poly.entity_id
_entity_poly.type
_entity_poly.pdbx_seq_one_letter_code
_entity_poly.pdbx_strand_id
1 'polypeptide(L)'
;IRLDSGVQLIKLNGSKDEVVIFGNTGNNGTFGIVKEANVNLEADEWKKVLLPWTVRGPDNDNKFKSINREPGKYSQRYRIRDNNGNRDLGDIVNSPIVAVGGYLATAANDGMVHIFKKTGTDERGYELKLSYIPGTMPRQDFDNDTSALKDSTLAKELRTFAEKGYVGDRYGVDGGFVLRRITDDQDRQKYFFMFGAMGFGGRGAYALDLSKIDSSNLTGVSMFDVKNRDKNGKNRVEVELGYTVGTPQIGKIRNGKYAAFLASGYAAKDIVSQENKTALYVYDLGNTLGTPIAKIEVQGGKGGLSSPTLVDKDLDGIVDIAYAGDRGGNMYRFDLSSDKPSEWTVRTIFQGTKPITSAPAVSRLADKRVVIFGTGSDLSEQDVLDTEEQYIYGIFDDDKPTVNVKVTNGTGGGLLVQNLTKENNTLFLSNNKASGGSNGKGWVVKLGEGERVTVKPTVVLRTAFVTIRSYTGTDKCGAQTAILGINTADGGALTPRSARPIVPDNQVAQYSGHQKMNGKSIPIGCMWKNSKTVCPNGYVYDKPVNVRYLDEKKTDDFPVTADGDAGGSGTLKEGKKPARNNRCFSGKGVRTLLMNDLDSLDITGPMCGIKRLSWREVFF
;
A
#
# COMPACT_ATOMS: atom_id res chain seq x y z
N ILE A 1 -17.75 6.57 -14.83
CA ILE A 1 -17.88 5.11 -14.70
C ILE A 1 -17.33 4.41 -15.94
N ARG A 2 -16.53 3.39 -15.77
CA ARG A 2 -16.04 2.54 -16.86
C ARG A 2 -16.92 1.30 -17.00
N LEU A 3 -17.31 1.04 -18.22
CA LEU A 3 -18.10 -0.12 -18.64
C LEU A 3 -17.35 -0.89 -19.72
N ASP A 4 -17.80 -2.10 -20.04
CA ASP A 4 -17.24 -2.88 -21.16
C ASP A 4 -17.40 -2.16 -22.50
N SER A 5 -18.47 -1.38 -22.65
CA SER A 5 -18.76 -0.57 -23.84
C SER A 5 -18.04 0.77 -23.91
N GLY A 6 -17.29 1.15 -22.86
CA GLY A 6 -16.56 2.42 -22.77
C GLY A 6 -16.81 3.21 -21.50
N VAL A 7 -16.40 4.47 -21.52
CA VAL A 7 -16.51 5.35 -20.33
C VAL A 7 -17.72 6.25 -20.44
N GLN A 8 -18.48 6.33 -19.36
CA GLN A 8 -19.63 7.22 -19.21
C GLN A 8 -19.29 8.32 -18.20
N LEU A 9 -19.50 9.57 -18.58
CA LEU A 9 -19.44 10.71 -17.70
C LEU A 9 -20.87 11.14 -17.33
N ILE A 10 -21.12 11.24 -16.04
CA ILE A 10 -22.41 11.68 -15.49
C ILE A 10 -22.18 12.98 -14.71
N LYS A 11 -22.87 14.02 -15.08
CA LYS A 11 -22.78 15.34 -14.44
C LYS A 11 -24.18 15.86 -14.16
N LEU A 12 -24.37 16.44 -12.98
CA LEU A 12 -25.57 17.22 -12.69
C LEU A 12 -25.39 18.62 -13.30
N ASN A 13 -26.41 19.07 -14.03
CA ASN A 13 -26.49 20.44 -14.48
C ASN A 13 -26.95 21.30 -13.29
N GLY A 14 -26.04 22.10 -12.74
CA GLY A 14 -26.25 22.84 -11.49
C GLY A 14 -27.45 23.80 -11.46
N SER A 15 -27.95 24.21 -12.64
CA SER A 15 -29.08 25.16 -12.74
C SER A 15 -30.43 24.52 -13.03
N LYS A 16 -30.45 23.24 -13.47
CA LYS A 16 -31.69 22.61 -13.99
C LYS A 16 -32.04 21.27 -13.34
N ASP A 17 -31.29 20.82 -12.35
CA ASP A 17 -31.50 19.51 -11.72
C ASP A 17 -31.55 18.34 -12.74
N GLU A 18 -30.90 18.52 -13.90
CA GLU A 18 -30.83 17.53 -14.96
C GLU A 18 -29.53 16.76 -14.88
N VAL A 19 -29.60 15.47 -15.19
CA VAL A 19 -28.42 14.63 -15.37
C VAL A 19 -27.95 14.73 -16.80
N VAL A 20 -26.74 15.20 -17.00
CA VAL A 20 -26.08 15.24 -18.30
C VAL A 20 -25.15 14.05 -18.41
N ILE A 21 -25.24 13.30 -19.50
CA ILE A 21 -24.44 12.13 -19.79
C ILE A 21 -23.60 12.41 -21.02
N PHE A 22 -22.29 12.23 -20.87
CA PHE A 22 -21.34 12.35 -21.96
C PHE A 22 -20.74 10.97 -22.27
N GLY A 23 -20.43 10.73 -23.53
CA GLY A 23 -19.89 9.47 -24.00
C GLY A 23 -20.99 8.54 -24.57
N ASN A 24 -20.74 7.25 -24.56
CA ASN A 24 -21.73 6.27 -25.05
C ASN A 24 -22.98 6.29 -24.17
N THR A 25 -24.14 6.44 -24.78
CA THR A 25 -25.40 6.33 -24.08
C THR A 25 -25.62 4.88 -23.66
N GLY A 26 -25.48 4.61 -22.37
CA GLY A 26 -25.83 3.31 -21.80
C GLY A 26 -27.35 3.10 -21.77
N ASN A 27 -27.75 1.89 -21.61
CA ASN A 27 -29.12 1.48 -21.34
C ASN A 27 -29.17 0.56 -20.13
N ASN A 28 -30.33 0.10 -19.74
CA ASN A 28 -30.48 -0.78 -18.57
C ASN A 28 -29.60 -2.03 -18.66
N GLY A 29 -29.53 -2.66 -19.85
CA GLY A 29 -28.67 -3.83 -20.05
C GLY A 29 -27.18 -3.52 -19.93
N THR A 30 -26.72 -2.36 -20.39
CA THR A 30 -25.34 -1.90 -20.25
C THR A 30 -24.89 -1.83 -18.78
N PHE A 31 -25.82 -1.40 -17.91
CA PHE A 31 -25.57 -1.30 -16.48
C PHE A 31 -26.02 -2.54 -15.70
N GLY A 32 -26.40 -3.59 -16.39
CA GLY A 32 -26.82 -4.85 -15.79
C GLY A 32 -28.12 -4.80 -15.01
N ILE A 33 -28.98 -3.83 -15.29
CA ILE A 33 -30.31 -3.75 -14.72
C ILE A 33 -31.21 -4.67 -15.52
N VAL A 34 -31.64 -5.74 -14.86
CA VAL A 34 -32.50 -6.76 -15.44
C VAL A 34 -33.89 -6.66 -14.81
N LYS A 35 -34.89 -7.14 -15.54
CA LYS A 35 -36.26 -7.20 -15.05
C LYS A 35 -36.29 -8.15 -13.83
N GLU A 36 -36.72 -7.61 -12.70
CA GLU A 36 -37.03 -8.38 -11.50
C GLU A 36 -38.53 -8.70 -11.45
N ALA A 37 -38.89 -9.79 -10.75
CA ALA A 37 -40.28 -10.13 -10.55
C ALA A 37 -41.03 -8.93 -9.88
N ASN A 38 -42.17 -8.58 -10.46
CA ASN A 38 -43.03 -7.48 -9.97
C ASN A 38 -42.49 -6.05 -10.13
N VAL A 39 -41.45 -5.85 -10.91
CA VAL A 39 -40.93 -4.52 -11.22
C VAL A 39 -40.98 -4.28 -12.72
N ASN A 40 -41.74 -3.27 -13.13
CA ASN A 40 -41.69 -2.78 -14.51
C ASN A 40 -40.50 -1.85 -14.67
N LEU A 41 -39.59 -2.19 -15.59
CA LEU A 41 -38.43 -1.39 -15.89
C LEU A 41 -38.77 -0.31 -16.92
N GLU A 42 -38.49 0.93 -16.59
CA GLU A 42 -38.48 2.03 -17.56
C GLU A 42 -37.17 2.02 -18.37
N ALA A 43 -37.18 2.63 -19.53
CA ALA A 43 -36.01 2.68 -20.41
C ALA A 43 -34.77 3.34 -19.77
N ASP A 44 -34.98 4.27 -18.83
CA ASP A 44 -33.94 5.02 -18.15
C ASP A 44 -33.71 4.60 -16.69
N GLU A 45 -34.14 3.41 -16.30
CA GLU A 45 -34.01 2.88 -14.95
C GLU A 45 -32.59 2.98 -14.40
N TRP A 46 -31.59 2.72 -15.23
CA TRP A 46 -30.19 2.82 -14.87
C TRP A 46 -29.77 4.19 -14.32
N LYS A 47 -30.37 5.28 -14.79
CA LYS A 47 -30.12 6.62 -14.27
C LYS A 47 -30.53 6.73 -12.81
N LYS A 48 -31.65 6.15 -12.46
CA LYS A 48 -32.19 6.14 -11.11
C LYS A 48 -31.31 5.37 -10.13
N VAL A 49 -30.67 4.31 -10.61
CA VAL A 49 -29.72 3.52 -9.80
C VAL A 49 -28.42 4.28 -9.56
N LEU A 50 -27.86 4.91 -10.57
CA LEU A 50 -26.56 5.60 -10.45
C LEU A 50 -26.62 6.93 -9.74
N LEU A 51 -27.73 7.66 -9.86
CA LEU A 51 -27.88 8.99 -9.27
C LEU A 51 -27.58 9.05 -7.76
N PRO A 52 -28.02 8.08 -6.94
CA PRO A 52 -27.66 8.08 -5.52
C PRO A 52 -26.17 8.11 -5.24
N TRP A 53 -25.35 7.69 -6.20
CA TRP A 53 -23.89 7.63 -6.05
C TRP A 53 -23.16 8.81 -6.67
N THR A 54 -23.80 9.52 -7.59
CA THR A 54 -23.18 10.64 -8.29
C THR A 54 -23.52 11.99 -7.67
N VAL A 55 -24.69 12.10 -7.02
CA VAL A 55 -25.18 13.34 -6.43
C VAL A 55 -24.74 13.45 -4.98
N ARG A 56 -23.93 14.47 -4.68
CA ARG A 56 -23.41 14.71 -3.33
C ARG A 56 -23.55 16.18 -2.96
N GLY A 57 -23.80 16.44 -1.70
CA GLY A 57 -23.94 17.78 -1.14
C GLY A 57 -25.24 17.96 -0.35
N PRO A 58 -25.32 18.98 0.50
CA PRO A 58 -26.42 19.14 1.46
C PRO A 58 -27.80 19.31 0.81
N ASP A 59 -27.85 19.86 -0.41
CA ASP A 59 -29.12 20.09 -1.13
C ASP A 59 -29.49 18.94 -2.07
N ASN A 60 -28.67 17.90 -2.15
CA ASN A 60 -28.79 16.89 -3.20
C ASN A 60 -29.94 15.93 -2.97
N ASP A 61 -30.37 15.71 -1.73
CA ASP A 61 -31.53 14.86 -1.47
C ASP A 61 -32.82 15.48 -2.04
N ASN A 62 -32.95 16.79 -1.96
CA ASN A 62 -34.07 17.48 -2.57
C ASN A 62 -33.99 17.46 -4.10
N LYS A 63 -32.81 17.69 -4.66
CA LYS A 63 -32.56 17.57 -6.10
C LYS A 63 -32.79 16.14 -6.60
N PHE A 64 -32.36 15.14 -5.85
CA PHE A 64 -32.59 13.75 -6.19
C PHE A 64 -34.10 13.41 -6.18
N LYS A 65 -34.86 13.89 -5.20
CA LYS A 65 -36.32 13.72 -5.16
C LYS A 65 -37.03 14.33 -6.37
N SER A 66 -36.53 15.45 -6.88
CA SER A 66 -37.08 16.06 -8.09
C SER A 66 -36.79 15.28 -9.36
N ILE A 67 -35.66 14.61 -9.42
CA ILE A 67 -35.19 13.79 -10.57
C ILE A 67 -35.78 12.37 -10.49
N ASN A 68 -35.82 11.78 -9.30
CA ASN A 68 -36.34 10.43 -9.09
C ASN A 68 -37.88 10.48 -8.92
N ARG A 69 -38.57 10.07 -9.95
CA ARG A 69 -40.07 10.08 -9.99
C ARG A 69 -40.71 8.99 -9.13
N GLU A 70 -39.94 7.98 -8.71
CA GLU A 70 -40.43 6.85 -7.91
C GLU A 70 -39.57 6.61 -6.66
N PRO A 71 -39.59 7.53 -5.68
CA PRO A 71 -38.71 7.44 -4.51
C PRO A 71 -39.01 6.23 -3.60
N GLY A 72 -40.18 5.63 -3.72
CA GLY A 72 -40.52 4.39 -3.00
C GLY A 72 -39.84 3.14 -3.56
N LYS A 73 -39.45 3.16 -4.83
CA LYS A 73 -38.79 2.06 -5.52
C LYS A 73 -37.27 2.03 -5.28
N TYR A 74 -36.67 3.21 -5.14
CA TYR A 74 -35.23 3.39 -4.91
C TYR A 74 -35.03 4.18 -3.63
N SER A 75 -34.41 3.55 -2.66
CA SER A 75 -34.13 4.21 -1.38
C SER A 75 -33.07 5.28 -1.55
N GLN A 76 -33.40 6.48 -1.09
CA GLN A 76 -32.46 7.61 -0.97
C GLN A 76 -31.80 7.67 0.41
N ARG A 77 -32.15 6.74 1.30
CA ARG A 77 -31.74 6.77 2.71
C ARG A 77 -30.23 6.84 2.91
N TYR A 78 -29.48 6.28 2.00
CA TYR A 78 -28.01 6.23 2.10
C TYR A 78 -27.32 7.52 1.68
N ARG A 79 -28.09 8.43 1.13
CA ARG A 79 -27.64 9.78 0.79
C ARG A 79 -28.16 10.83 1.74
N ILE A 80 -29.06 10.46 2.63
CA ILE A 80 -29.44 11.30 3.75
C ILE A 80 -28.22 11.34 4.67
N ARG A 81 -27.52 12.44 4.59
CA ARG A 81 -26.39 12.70 5.45
C ARG A 81 -26.89 13.19 6.76
N ASP A 82 -26.20 12.78 7.80
CA ASP A 82 -26.46 13.31 9.12
C ASP A 82 -26.44 14.84 9.03
N ASN A 83 -27.53 15.48 9.44
CA ASN A 83 -27.66 16.94 9.45
C ASN A 83 -26.57 17.64 10.27
N ASN A 84 -25.82 16.91 11.07
CA ASN A 84 -24.76 17.40 11.93
C ASN A 84 -23.34 17.16 11.39
N GLY A 85 -23.19 16.48 10.26
CA GLY A 85 -21.89 16.20 9.69
C GLY A 85 -21.93 16.14 8.17
N ASN A 86 -21.20 16.98 7.51
CA ASN A 86 -21.02 17.00 6.06
C ASN A 86 -20.26 15.76 5.56
N ARG A 87 -20.81 14.56 5.78
CA ARG A 87 -20.23 13.31 5.28
C ARG A 87 -20.52 13.16 3.79
N ASP A 88 -19.55 13.56 3.00
CA ASP A 88 -19.66 13.52 1.54
C ASP A 88 -19.05 12.26 0.92
N LEU A 89 -18.31 11.50 1.68
CA LEU A 89 -17.63 10.30 1.22
C LEU A 89 -18.20 9.06 1.91
N GLY A 90 -18.10 7.90 1.25
CA GLY A 90 -18.30 6.61 1.87
C GLY A 90 -17.17 6.27 2.84
N ASP A 91 -17.29 5.13 3.53
CA ASP A 91 -16.28 4.69 4.49
C ASP A 91 -14.95 4.39 3.79
N ILE A 92 -13.88 4.98 4.29
CA ILE A 92 -12.51 4.74 3.84
C ILE A 92 -11.87 3.80 4.86
N VAL A 93 -11.65 2.55 4.48
CA VAL A 93 -11.14 1.52 5.39
C VAL A 93 -9.71 1.15 5.06
N ASN A 94 -9.44 0.52 3.92
CA ASN A 94 -8.12 0.05 3.53
C ASN A 94 -7.43 0.93 2.49
N SER A 95 -8.16 1.80 1.84
CA SER A 95 -7.59 2.73 0.89
C SER A 95 -6.85 3.88 1.60
N PRO A 96 -5.67 4.29 1.11
CA PRO A 96 -4.95 5.41 1.67
C PRO A 96 -5.57 6.76 1.28
N ILE A 97 -5.12 7.83 1.92
CA ILE A 97 -5.31 9.20 1.48
C ILE A 97 -3.94 9.71 1.03
N VAL A 98 -3.83 10.09 -0.23
CA VAL A 98 -2.54 10.46 -0.85
C VAL A 98 -2.65 11.82 -1.53
N ALA A 99 -1.68 12.69 -1.26
CA ALA A 99 -1.56 13.99 -1.89
C ALA A 99 -0.26 14.07 -2.70
N VAL A 100 -0.36 14.39 -3.99
CA VAL A 100 0.78 14.56 -4.90
C VAL A 100 0.48 15.68 -5.89
N GLY A 101 1.41 16.60 -6.07
CA GLY A 101 1.36 17.61 -7.13
C GLY A 101 0.12 18.50 -7.09
N GLY A 102 -0.42 18.80 -5.91
CA GLY A 102 -1.63 19.60 -5.73
C GLY A 102 -2.94 18.81 -5.89
N TYR A 103 -2.87 17.48 -6.05
CA TYR A 103 -4.03 16.59 -6.08
C TYR A 103 -4.05 15.71 -4.85
N LEU A 104 -5.25 15.41 -4.38
CA LEU A 104 -5.50 14.48 -3.28
C LEU A 104 -6.46 13.42 -3.77
N ALA A 105 -6.13 12.16 -3.52
CA ALA A 105 -6.96 11.03 -3.89
C ALA A 105 -7.22 10.11 -2.71
N THR A 106 -8.38 9.51 -2.71
CA THR A 106 -8.77 8.41 -1.83
C THR A 106 -9.81 7.55 -2.51
N ALA A 107 -10.01 6.34 -2.00
CA ALA A 107 -11.08 5.46 -2.46
C ALA A 107 -11.93 5.02 -1.27
N ALA A 108 -13.19 4.70 -1.53
CA ALA A 108 -14.14 4.45 -0.46
C ALA A 108 -15.09 3.29 -0.78
N ASN A 109 -15.76 2.81 0.26
CA ASN A 109 -16.75 1.74 0.16
C ASN A 109 -18.09 2.19 -0.47
N ASP A 110 -18.16 3.44 -0.90
CA ASP A 110 -19.22 3.90 -1.81
C ASP A 110 -19.00 3.48 -3.28
N GLY A 111 -17.94 2.74 -3.55
CA GLY A 111 -17.60 2.23 -4.88
C GLY A 111 -16.86 3.22 -5.76
N MET A 112 -16.32 4.29 -5.19
CA MET A 112 -15.72 5.38 -5.96
C MET A 112 -14.29 5.69 -5.51
N VAL A 113 -13.50 6.10 -6.50
CA VAL A 113 -12.23 6.80 -6.31
C VAL A 113 -12.51 8.29 -6.40
N HIS A 114 -12.17 9.04 -5.36
CA HIS A 114 -12.39 10.48 -5.29
C HIS A 114 -11.09 11.23 -5.49
N ILE A 115 -11.09 12.18 -6.41
CA ILE A 115 -9.93 12.99 -6.76
C ILE A 115 -10.27 14.45 -6.55
N PHE A 116 -9.48 15.09 -5.71
CA PHE A 116 -9.61 16.49 -5.34
C PHE A 116 -8.41 17.27 -5.87
N LYS A 117 -8.62 18.54 -6.16
CA LYS A 117 -7.56 19.47 -6.54
C LYS A 117 -7.47 20.59 -5.52
N LYS A 118 -6.24 20.96 -5.16
CA LYS A 118 -5.96 22.10 -4.28
C LYS A 118 -6.49 23.39 -4.89
N THR A 119 -7.16 24.19 -4.05
CA THR A 119 -7.71 25.50 -4.41
C THR A 119 -6.99 26.61 -3.64
N GLY A 120 -6.62 27.68 -4.36
CA GLY A 120 -5.99 28.84 -3.74
C GLY A 120 -4.62 28.57 -3.12
N THR A 121 -4.22 29.39 -2.18
CA THR A 121 -2.96 29.34 -1.44
C THR A 121 -3.07 28.63 -0.09
N ASP A 122 -4.28 28.35 0.36
CA ASP A 122 -4.52 27.63 1.60
C ASP A 122 -4.13 26.16 1.45
N GLU A 123 -3.37 25.64 2.41
CA GLU A 123 -2.93 24.26 2.41
C GLU A 123 -4.08 23.25 2.62
N ARG A 124 -5.24 23.71 3.08
CA ARG A 124 -6.40 22.88 3.42
C ARG A 124 -7.54 22.95 2.41
N GLY A 125 -7.45 23.85 1.44
CA GLY A 125 -8.50 24.03 0.43
C GLY A 125 -8.36 23.02 -0.70
N TYR A 126 -9.36 22.15 -0.85
CA TYR A 126 -9.49 21.21 -1.96
C TYR A 126 -10.90 21.21 -2.51
N GLU A 127 -11.05 21.05 -3.81
CA GLU A 127 -12.33 20.84 -4.48
C GLU A 127 -12.39 19.47 -5.14
N LEU A 128 -13.54 18.82 -5.11
CA LEU A 128 -13.77 17.56 -5.80
C LEU A 128 -13.78 17.78 -7.31
N LYS A 129 -12.90 17.08 -8.02
CA LYS A 129 -12.82 17.11 -9.49
C LYS A 129 -13.49 15.93 -10.14
N LEU A 130 -13.34 14.74 -9.57
CA LEU A 130 -13.82 13.51 -10.17
C LEU A 130 -14.12 12.47 -9.09
N SER A 131 -15.24 11.77 -9.26
CA SER A 131 -15.52 10.51 -8.58
C SER A 131 -15.60 9.42 -9.63
N TYR A 132 -14.65 8.51 -9.62
CA TYR A 132 -14.51 7.46 -10.62
C TYR A 132 -15.01 6.12 -10.08
N ILE A 133 -15.84 5.44 -10.85
CA ILE A 133 -16.34 4.09 -10.53
C ILE A 133 -15.64 3.10 -11.45
N PRO A 134 -14.73 2.25 -10.93
CA PRO A 134 -14.10 1.20 -11.71
C PRO A 134 -15.13 0.16 -12.20
N GLY A 135 -14.99 -0.30 -13.43
CA GLY A 135 -15.83 -1.36 -13.98
C GLY A 135 -15.47 -2.76 -13.47
N THR A 136 -14.43 -2.87 -12.65
CA THR A 136 -14.03 -4.11 -11.98
C THR A 136 -14.87 -4.46 -10.77
N MET A 137 -15.66 -3.53 -10.23
CA MET A 137 -16.80 -3.92 -9.41
C MET A 137 -17.84 -4.61 -10.33
N PRO A 138 -18.59 -5.57 -9.89
CA PRO A 138 -18.91 -5.96 -8.53
C PRO A 138 -17.95 -6.99 -7.95
N ARG A 139 -17.94 -7.02 -6.62
CA ARG A 139 -17.30 -8.05 -5.84
C ARG A 139 -18.04 -9.38 -5.96
N GLN A 140 -17.28 -10.46 -6.12
CA GLN A 140 -17.80 -11.80 -5.85
C GLN A 140 -17.96 -12.03 -4.35
N ASP A 141 -18.90 -12.88 -3.96
CA ASP A 141 -18.96 -13.34 -2.58
C ASP A 141 -17.66 -14.02 -2.19
N PHE A 142 -17.09 -13.59 -1.06
CA PHE A 142 -15.81 -14.08 -0.57
C PHE A 142 -15.80 -15.60 -0.36
N ASP A 143 -16.97 -16.18 -0.12
CA ASP A 143 -17.17 -17.60 0.17
C ASP A 143 -17.62 -18.45 -1.04
N ASN A 144 -18.01 -17.82 -2.13
CA ASN A 144 -18.62 -18.50 -3.26
C ASN A 144 -18.05 -17.99 -4.59
N ASP A 145 -16.85 -18.42 -4.88
CA ASP A 145 -16.01 -17.90 -5.96
C ASP A 145 -16.54 -18.17 -7.37
N THR A 146 -17.36 -19.17 -7.55
CA THR A 146 -17.69 -19.67 -8.89
C THR A 146 -19.07 -19.29 -9.40
N SER A 147 -20.01 -18.95 -8.53
CA SER A 147 -21.41 -18.73 -8.90
C SER A 147 -21.85 -17.28 -8.96
N ALA A 148 -21.18 -16.39 -8.26
CA ALA A 148 -21.67 -15.02 -8.04
C ALA A 148 -21.42 -14.05 -9.20
N LEU A 149 -20.45 -14.31 -10.09
CA LEU A 149 -20.14 -13.37 -11.19
C LEU A 149 -21.18 -13.37 -12.31
N LYS A 150 -21.93 -14.43 -12.52
CA LYS A 150 -22.91 -14.48 -13.61
C LYS A 150 -24.05 -13.50 -13.44
N ASP A 151 -24.43 -13.22 -12.19
CA ASP A 151 -25.61 -12.41 -11.86
C ASP A 151 -25.28 -11.10 -11.16
N SER A 152 -24.02 -10.87 -10.81
CA SER A 152 -23.57 -9.64 -10.16
C SER A 152 -23.07 -8.65 -11.21
N THR A 153 -23.72 -7.52 -11.27
CA THR A 153 -23.32 -6.41 -12.14
C THR A 153 -23.02 -5.18 -11.29
N LEU A 154 -22.21 -4.28 -11.82
CA LEU A 154 -21.89 -3.02 -11.14
C LEU A 154 -23.16 -2.29 -10.68
N ALA A 155 -24.17 -2.20 -11.54
CA ALA A 155 -25.42 -1.55 -11.20
C ALA A 155 -26.17 -2.26 -10.07
N LYS A 156 -26.17 -3.58 -10.04
CA LYS A 156 -26.79 -4.38 -8.99
C LYS A 156 -26.10 -4.16 -7.63
N GLU A 157 -24.77 -4.10 -7.61
CA GLU A 157 -24.03 -3.78 -6.39
C GLU A 157 -24.31 -2.34 -5.92
N LEU A 158 -24.26 -1.37 -6.81
CA LEU A 158 -24.60 0.02 -6.48
C LEU A 158 -26.03 0.15 -5.95
N ARG A 159 -26.97 -0.56 -6.56
CA ARG A 159 -28.36 -0.62 -6.09
C ARG A 159 -28.46 -1.25 -4.70
N THR A 160 -27.73 -2.31 -4.43
CA THR A 160 -27.69 -2.95 -3.11
C THR A 160 -27.18 -1.98 -2.05
N PHE A 161 -26.11 -1.26 -2.33
CA PHE A 161 -25.63 -0.18 -1.45
C PHE A 161 -26.66 0.91 -1.25
N ALA A 162 -27.35 1.32 -2.30
CA ALA A 162 -28.38 2.35 -2.22
C ALA A 162 -29.62 1.93 -1.41
N GLU A 163 -30.01 0.67 -1.48
CA GLU A 163 -31.21 0.14 -0.81
C GLU A 163 -30.96 -0.30 0.64
N LYS A 164 -29.81 -0.91 0.90
CA LYS A 164 -29.52 -1.57 2.18
C LYS A 164 -28.47 -0.88 3.04
N GLY A 165 -27.76 0.10 2.48
CA GLY A 165 -26.65 0.75 3.14
C GLY A 165 -25.41 -0.11 3.22
N TYR A 166 -24.58 0.17 4.20
CA TYR A 166 -23.42 -0.66 4.50
C TYR A 166 -23.89 -2.05 4.95
N VAL A 167 -23.48 -3.03 4.18
CA VAL A 167 -23.61 -4.44 4.53
C VAL A 167 -22.21 -4.91 4.91
N GLY A 168 -22.03 -5.45 6.11
CA GLY A 168 -20.73 -5.63 6.75
C GLY A 168 -19.66 -6.38 5.96
N ASP A 169 -20.05 -7.19 4.97
CA ASP A 169 -19.15 -7.90 4.06
C ASP A 169 -19.05 -7.26 2.65
N ARG A 170 -19.67 -6.10 2.46
CA ARG A 170 -19.69 -5.39 1.18
C ARG A 170 -18.64 -4.28 1.16
N TYR A 171 -17.67 -4.44 0.29
CA TYR A 171 -16.63 -3.45 0.03
C TYR A 171 -16.80 -2.86 -1.37
N GLY A 172 -16.47 -1.59 -1.51
CA GLY A 172 -16.46 -0.90 -2.79
C GLY A 172 -15.06 -0.88 -3.41
N VAL A 173 -14.42 0.27 -3.44
CA VAL A 173 -13.03 0.41 -3.82
C VAL A 173 -12.20 0.50 -2.54
N ASP A 174 -11.56 -0.59 -2.17
CA ASP A 174 -10.97 -0.78 -0.84
C ASP A 174 -9.45 -0.99 -0.88
N GLY A 175 -8.86 -1.13 -2.06
CA GLY A 175 -7.45 -1.41 -2.22
C GLY A 175 -6.55 -0.19 -2.10
N GLY A 176 -5.26 -0.45 -2.00
CA GLY A 176 -4.23 0.56 -2.11
C GLY A 176 -4.09 1.08 -3.54
N PHE A 177 -3.53 2.26 -3.67
CA PHE A 177 -3.20 2.86 -4.95
C PHE A 177 -1.93 3.69 -4.86
N VAL A 178 -1.36 4.03 -6.00
CA VAL A 178 -0.24 4.94 -6.10
C VAL A 178 -0.56 6.07 -7.07
N LEU A 179 -0.11 7.27 -6.70
CA LEU A 179 -0.06 8.45 -7.56
C LEU A 179 1.38 8.70 -7.95
N ARG A 180 1.67 8.72 -9.26
CA ARG A 180 3.00 9.00 -9.76
C ARG A 180 2.94 10.17 -10.75
N ARG A 181 3.45 11.32 -10.31
CA ARG A 181 3.66 12.49 -11.15
C ARG A 181 5.09 12.45 -11.69
N ILE A 182 5.26 12.60 -12.98
CA ILE A 182 6.56 12.56 -13.63
C ILE A 182 6.81 13.92 -14.28
N THR A 183 7.93 14.55 -13.93
CA THR A 183 8.37 15.83 -14.48
C THR A 183 9.71 15.68 -15.20
N ASP A 184 9.98 16.60 -16.12
CA ASP A 184 11.30 16.74 -16.67
C ASP A 184 12.25 17.49 -15.71
N ASP A 185 13.47 17.76 -16.16
CA ASP A 185 14.49 18.47 -15.40
C ASP A 185 14.15 19.95 -15.10
N GLN A 186 13.16 20.50 -15.81
CA GLN A 186 12.63 21.84 -15.62
C GLN A 186 11.31 21.89 -14.85
N ASP A 187 10.96 20.81 -14.13
CA ASP A 187 9.72 20.65 -13.38
C ASP A 187 8.42 20.68 -14.20
N ARG A 188 8.52 20.54 -15.54
CA ARG A 188 7.33 20.45 -16.38
C ARG A 188 6.76 19.04 -16.33
N GLN A 189 5.45 18.94 -16.07
CA GLN A 189 4.76 17.65 -15.99
C GLN A 189 4.73 16.95 -17.36
N LYS A 190 5.27 15.73 -17.40
CA LYS A 190 5.20 14.84 -18.56
C LYS A 190 4.03 13.85 -18.42
N TYR A 191 3.86 13.28 -17.26
CA TYR A 191 2.82 12.29 -16.95
C TYR A 191 2.30 12.48 -15.53
N PHE A 192 1.07 12.03 -15.31
CA PHE A 192 0.50 11.92 -13.99
C PHE A 192 -0.43 10.73 -13.95
N PHE A 193 0.05 9.61 -13.39
CA PHE A 193 -0.68 8.35 -13.33
C PHE A 193 -1.20 8.06 -11.94
N MET A 194 -2.37 7.43 -11.90
CA MET A 194 -2.90 6.72 -10.74
C MET A 194 -3.17 5.27 -11.14
N PHE A 195 -2.69 4.34 -10.34
CA PHE A 195 -3.00 2.92 -10.49
C PHE A 195 -3.41 2.36 -9.15
N GLY A 196 -4.58 1.74 -9.07
CA GLY A 196 -5.16 1.26 -7.83
C GLY A 196 -5.73 -0.13 -7.94
N ALA A 197 -5.70 -0.84 -6.81
CA ALA A 197 -6.28 -2.15 -6.59
C ALA A 197 -7.66 -2.05 -5.95
N MET A 198 -8.42 -3.13 -5.95
CA MET A 198 -9.79 -3.15 -5.45
C MET A 198 -9.91 -3.60 -3.99
N GLY A 199 -8.86 -4.16 -3.41
CA GLY A 199 -8.92 -4.70 -2.06
C GLY A 199 -9.96 -5.81 -1.95
N PHE A 200 -10.72 -5.80 -0.88
CA PHE A 200 -11.86 -6.72 -0.73
C PHE A 200 -13.06 -6.36 -1.62
N GLY A 201 -13.01 -5.25 -2.31
CA GLY A 201 -14.07 -4.83 -3.24
C GLY A 201 -14.06 -5.53 -4.58
N GLY A 202 -13.00 -6.25 -4.94
CA GLY A 202 -12.98 -6.94 -6.22
C GLY A 202 -11.65 -7.56 -6.62
N ARG A 203 -11.68 -8.26 -7.74
CA ARG A 203 -10.55 -8.94 -8.38
C ARG A 203 -10.11 -8.16 -9.60
N GLY A 204 -9.44 -7.05 -9.36
CA GLY A 204 -9.04 -6.18 -10.45
C GLY A 204 -8.26 -4.96 -10.01
N ALA A 205 -8.08 -4.07 -10.96
CA ALA A 205 -7.39 -2.80 -10.76
C ALA A 205 -7.90 -1.77 -11.78
N TYR A 206 -7.50 -0.54 -11.60
CA TYR A 206 -7.83 0.57 -12.49
C TYR A 206 -6.62 1.47 -12.73
N ALA A 207 -6.54 2.05 -13.91
CA ALA A 207 -5.51 3.00 -14.30
C ALA A 207 -6.14 4.31 -14.75
N LEU A 208 -5.65 5.42 -14.21
CA LEU A 208 -6.11 6.77 -14.53
C LEU A 208 -4.95 7.64 -14.98
N ASP A 209 -5.23 8.51 -15.95
CA ASP A 209 -4.35 9.58 -16.39
C ASP A 209 -4.85 10.91 -15.82
N LEU A 210 -4.26 11.34 -14.71
CA LEU A 210 -4.68 12.55 -14.01
C LEU A 210 -4.23 13.84 -14.73
N SER A 211 -3.37 13.75 -15.73
CA SER A 211 -3.02 14.92 -16.55
C SER A 211 -4.20 15.47 -17.34
N LYS A 212 -5.25 14.66 -17.52
CA LYS A 212 -6.46 15.01 -18.27
C LYS A 212 -7.61 15.50 -17.38
N ILE A 213 -7.39 15.63 -16.08
CA ILE A 213 -8.47 15.94 -15.13
C ILE A 213 -9.03 17.37 -15.29
N ASP A 214 -8.26 18.28 -15.83
CA ASP A 214 -8.70 19.66 -16.13
C ASP A 214 -9.22 19.83 -17.57
N SER A 215 -9.29 18.74 -18.35
CA SER A 215 -9.85 18.79 -19.70
C SER A 215 -11.37 18.96 -19.67
N SER A 216 -11.93 19.49 -20.75
CA SER A 216 -13.39 19.60 -20.91
C SER A 216 -14.09 18.25 -20.98
N ASN A 217 -13.35 17.20 -21.37
CA ASN A 217 -13.85 15.83 -21.45
C ASN A 217 -13.10 14.92 -20.49
N LEU A 218 -13.69 14.64 -19.34
CA LEU A 218 -13.12 13.79 -18.30
C LEU A 218 -13.12 12.30 -18.63
N THR A 219 -13.74 11.86 -19.72
CA THR A 219 -13.74 10.44 -20.11
C THR A 219 -12.34 9.92 -20.41
N GLY A 220 -11.44 10.80 -20.86
CA GLY A 220 -10.04 10.47 -21.11
C GLY A 220 -9.20 10.23 -19.87
N VAL A 221 -9.68 10.55 -18.67
CA VAL A 221 -8.97 10.26 -17.41
C VAL A 221 -8.91 8.75 -17.16
N SER A 222 -9.94 8.00 -17.49
CA SER A 222 -9.96 6.54 -17.37
C SER A 222 -9.16 5.91 -18.52
N MET A 223 -8.03 5.29 -18.19
CA MET A 223 -7.16 4.63 -19.18
C MET A 223 -7.67 3.22 -19.47
N PHE A 224 -7.71 2.38 -18.48
CA PHE A 224 -8.20 0.99 -18.55
C PHE A 224 -8.51 0.44 -17.16
N ASP A 225 -9.31 -0.61 -17.14
CA ASP A 225 -9.49 -1.47 -15.97
C ASP A 225 -8.80 -2.82 -16.23
N VAL A 226 -8.35 -3.44 -15.15
CA VAL A 226 -7.86 -4.82 -15.14
C VAL A 226 -8.95 -5.70 -14.55
N LYS A 227 -9.36 -6.71 -15.28
CA LYS A 227 -10.41 -7.66 -14.87
C LYS A 227 -9.86 -9.07 -14.74
N ASN A 228 -10.37 -9.79 -13.74
CA ASN A 228 -10.07 -11.20 -13.58
C ASN A 228 -10.58 -12.01 -14.79
N ARG A 229 -9.76 -12.94 -15.27
CA ARG A 229 -10.06 -13.83 -16.41
C ARG A 229 -10.46 -13.09 -17.69
N ASP A 230 -9.88 -11.91 -17.89
CA ASP A 230 -10.09 -11.18 -19.15
C ASP A 230 -9.34 -11.85 -20.30
N LYS A 231 -10.06 -12.66 -21.08
CA LYS A 231 -9.58 -13.33 -22.30
C LYS A 231 -10.12 -12.63 -23.55
N ASN A 232 -9.77 -11.40 -23.77
CA ASN A 232 -10.23 -10.68 -24.97
C ASN A 232 -9.28 -10.84 -26.16
N GLY A 233 -9.58 -11.80 -27.04
CA GLY A 233 -8.98 -11.97 -28.35
C GLY A 233 -7.80 -12.95 -28.43
N LYS A 234 -7.44 -13.32 -29.65
CA LYS A 234 -6.29 -14.16 -29.96
C LYS A 234 -5.00 -13.48 -29.50
N ASN A 235 -4.16 -14.15 -28.73
CA ASN A 235 -2.86 -13.71 -28.23
C ASN A 235 -2.88 -12.76 -27.01
N ARG A 236 -3.97 -12.64 -26.26
CA ARG A 236 -3.96 -11.90 -24.98
C ARG A 236 -3.54 -12.78 -23.82
N VAL A 237 -2.73 -12.21 -22.93
CA VAL A 237 -2.32 -12.85 -21.67
C VAL A 237 -3.53 -12.96 -20.77
N GLU A 238 -3.79 -14.17 -20.28
CA GLU A 238 -4.88 -14.40 -19.33
C GLU A 238 -4.51 -13.82 -17.96
N VAL A 239 -5.43 -13.05 -17.39
CA VAL A 239 -5.29 -12.44 -16.06
C VAL A 239 -6.10 -13.27 -15.07
N GLU A 240 -5.42 -13.85 -14.08
CA GLU A 240 -6.00 -14.69 -13.04
C GLU A 240 -5.72 -14.05 -11.68
N LEU A 241 -6.71 -13.37 -11.13
CA LEU A 241 -6.60 -12.60 -9.89
C LEU A 241 -7.46 -13.22 -8.79
N GLY A 242 -6.93 -13.15 -7.56
CA GLY A 242 -7.72 -13.14 -6.34
C GLY A 242 -8.17 -11.72 -6.00
N TYR A 243 -8.65 -11.51 -4.78
CA TYR A 243 -8.92 -10.17 -4.27
C TYR A 243 -7.62 -9.38 -4.20
N THR A 244 -7.58 -8.24 -4.88
CA THR A 244 -6.37 -7.44 -5.00
C THR A 244 -6.15 -6.56 -3.77
N VAL A 245 -5.97 -7.23 -2.64
CA VAL A 245 -5.65 -6.60 -1.36
C VAL A 245 -4.19 -6.19 -1.36
N GLY A 246 -3.95 -4.93 -1.04
CA GLY A 246 -2.61 -4.37 -1.01
C GLY A 246 -2.45 -3.19 -1.95
N THR A 247 -1.21 -2.84 -2.23
CA THR A 247 -0.86 -1.65 -3.01
C THR A 247 -0.03 -2.04 -4.23
N PRO A 248 -0.50 -1.76 -5.45
CA PRO A 248 0.32 -1.86 -6.65
C PRO A 248 1.39 -0.77 -6.68
N GLN A 249 2.33 -0.87 -7.62
CA GLN A 249 3.42 0.09 -7.76
C GLN A 249 3.51 0.61 -9.20
N ILE A 250 4.09 1.79 -9.37
CA ILE A 250 4.41 2.38 -10.67
C ILE A 250 5.90 2.65 -10.71
N GLY A 251 6.57 2.24 -11.79
CA GLY A 251 7.99 2.48 -12.00
C GLY A 251 8.36 2.55 -13.48
N LYS A 252 9.52 3.15 -13.75
CA LYS A 252 10.12 3.16 -15.08
C LYS A 252 10.88 1.86 -15.28
N ILE A 253 10.61 1.17 -16.38
CA ILE A 253 11.27 -0.08 -16.73
C ILE A 253 12.42 0.15 -17.72
N ARG A 254 13.25 -0.88 -17.93
CA ARG A 254 14.52 -0.77 -18.67
C ARG A 254 14.35 -0.32 -20.14
N ASN A 255 13.21 -0.59 -20.76
CA ASN A 255 12.92 -0.10 -22.11
C ASN A 255 12.44 1.36 -22.19
N GLY A 256 12.45 2.09 -21.06
CA GLY A 256 12.07 3.49 -20.97
C GLY A 256 10.59 3.77 -20.74
N LYS A 257 9.74 2.75 -20.73
CA LYS A 257 8.31 2.90 -20.47
C LYS A 257 8.04 3.01 -18.95
N TYR A 258 6.95 3.69 -18.61
CA TYR A 258 6.38 3.65 -17.26
C TYR A 258 5.36 2.52 -17.18
N ALA A 259 5.46 1.70 -16.16
CA ALA A 259 4.64 0.53 -16.00
C ALA A 259 4.03 0.44 -14.60
N ALA A 260 2.86 -0.17 -14.52
CA ALA A 260 2.20 -0.54 -13.27
C ALA A 260 2.44 -2.02 -12.97
N PHE A 261 2.71 -2.32 -11.70
CA PHE A 261 3.00 -3.66 -11.19
C PHE A 261 1.89 -4.06 -10.21
N LEU A 262 1.15 -5.09 -10.59
CA LEU A 262 0.02 -5.62 -9.82
C LEU A 262 0.30 -7.06 -9.41
N ALA A 263 0.28 -7.31 -8.11
CA ALA A 263 0.29 -8.66 -7.58
C ALA A 263 -1.07 -9.32 -7.76
N SER A 264 -1.07 -10.64 -7.96
CA SER A 264 -2.29 -11.41 -8.22
C SER A 264 -3.32 -11.40 -7.09
N GLY A 265 -2.93 -11.00 -5.86
CA GLY A 265 -3.83 -10.96 -4.73
C GLY A 265 -4.18 -12.36 -4.20
N TYR A 266 -5.23 -12.45 -3.39
CA TYR A 266 -5.56 -13.65 -2.63
C TYR A 266 -6.88 -14.26 -3.08
N ALA A 267 -6.90 -15.58 -3.31
CA ALA A 267 -8.14 -16.34 -3.38
C ALA A 267 -8.87 -16.32 -2.04
N ALA A 268 -10.18 -16.57 -2.06
CA ALA A 268 -11.03 -16.28 -0.92
C ALA A 268 -10.59 -16.92 0.41
N LYS A 269 -10.77 -18.19 0.62
CA LYS A 269 -10.53 -18.79 1.94
C LYS A 269 -9.31 -19.70 2.00
N ASP A 270 -9.06 -20.39 0.92
CA ASP A 270 -8.10 -21.48 0.89
C ASP A 270 -6.78 -21.07 0.23
N ILE A 271 -5.70 -21.07 1.01
CA ILE A 271 -4.36 -20.75 0.49
C ILE A 271 -3.84 -21.77 -0.53
N VAL A 272 -4.43 -22.95 -0.58
CA VAL A 272 -4.10 -23.98 -1.59
C VAL A 272 -5.02 -23.95 -2.81
N SER A 273 -5.98 -23.03 -2.84
CA SER A 273 -6.87 -22.87 -3.98
C SER A 273 -6.09 -22.64 -5.28
N GLN A 274 -6.51 -23.35 -6.33
CA GLN A 274 -5.95 -23.22 -7.67
C GLN A 274 -6.67 -22.16 -8.52
N GLU A 275 -7.64 -21.46 -7.94
CA GLU A 275 -8.50 -20.54 -8.69
C GLU A 275 -7.79 -19.26 -9.13
N ASN A 276 -6.77 -18.83 -8.42
CA ASN A 276 -5.88 -17.78 -8.87
C ASN A 276 -4.43 -18.21 -8.83
N LYS A 277 -3.63 -17.62 -9.70
CA LYS A 277 -2.21 -17.89 -9.78
C LYS A 277 -1.40 -16.93 -8.91
N THR A 278 -0.31 -17.42 -8.35
CA THR A 278 0.69 -16.56 -7.72
C THR A 278 1.54 -15.92 -8.83
N ALA A 279 1.26 -14.68 -9.15
CA ALA A 279 1.87 -14.02 -10.30
C ALA A 279 1.99 -12.50 -10.10
N LEU A 280 2.95 -11.91 -10.79
CA LEU A 280 3.10 -10.47 -10.94
C LEU A 280 2.72 -10.07 -12.37
N TYR A 281 1.77 -9.15 -12.48
CA TYR A 281 1.30 -8.60 -13.75
C TYR A 281 1.87 -7.20 -13.94
N VAL A 282 2.32 -6.90 -15.15
CA VAL A 282 2.92 -5.60 -15.49
C VAL A 282 2.18 -5.00 -16.67
N TYR A 283 1.80 -3.74 -16.54
CA TYR A 283 0.99 -3.00 -17.51
C TYR A 283 1.74 -1.77 -18.00
N ASP A 284 1.78 -1.56 -19.32
CA ASP A 284 2.30 -0.34 -19.93
C ASP A 284 1.31 0.83 -19.72
N LEU A 285 1.75 1.88 -19.05
CA LEU A 285 0.96 3.09 -18.84
C LEU A 285 1.07 4.09 -20.01
N GLY A 286 1.82 3.75 -21.05
CA GLY A 286 1.91 4.53 -22.28
C GLY A 286 0.77 4.29 -23.27
N ASN A 287 -0.14 3.36 -22.98
CA ASN A 287 -1.30 3.06 -23.82
C ASN A 287 -2.54 2.75 -22.96
N THR A 288 -3.67 2.56 -23.61
CA THR A 288 -4.97 2.32 -22.97
C THR A 288 -5.50 0.89 -23.20
N LEU A 289 -4.65 -0.03 -23.62
CA LEU A 289 -5.07 -1.39 -24.00
C LEU A 289 -5.47 -2.24 -22.79
N GLY A 290 -4.83 -2.01 -21.62
CA GLY A 290 -5.10 -2.79 -20.41
C GLY A 290 -4.68 -4.26 -20.47
N THR A 291 -3.85 -4.62 -21.46
CA THR A 291 -3.27 -5.96 -21.60
C THR A 291 -1.91 -5.98 -20.93
N PRO A 292 -1.60 -6.98 -20.07
CA PRO A 292 -0.29 -7.07 -19.45
C PRO A 292 0.81 -7.21 -20.50
N ILE A 293 1.89 -6.47 -20.32
CA ILE A 293 3.13 -6.67 -21.10
C ILE A 293 3.97 -7.81 -20.55
N ALA A 294 3.73 -8.20 -19.29
CA ALA A 294 4.33 -9.36 -18.67
C ALA A 294 3.37 -9.98 -17.65
N LYS A 295 3.36 -11.30 -17.59
CA LYS A 295 2.80 -12.14 -16.53
C LYS A 295 3.92 -13.04 -16.03
N ILE A 296 4.41 -12.76 -14.84
CA ILE A 296 5.49 -13.56 -14.24
C ILE A 296 4.85 -14.46 -13.19
N GLU A 297 4.56 -15.69 -13.58
CA GLU A 297 3.94 -16.71 -12.74
C GLU A 297 5.00 -17.44 -11.93
N VAL A 298 4.73 -17.63 -10.64
CA VAL A 298 5.58 -18.39 -9.74
C VAL A 298 5.14 -19.83 -9.73
N GLN A 299 6.01 -20.74 -10.18
CA GLN A 299 5.74 -22.17 -10.11
C GLN A 299 5.79 -22.63 -8.64
N GLY A 300 4.73 -23.32 -8.22
CA GLY A 300 4.60 -23.79 -6.83
C GLY A 300 4.24 -22.70 -5.82
N GLY A 301 3.87 -21.51 -6.27
CA GLY A 301 3.36 -20.43 -5.40
C GLY A 301 2.06 -20.82 -4.71
N LYS A 302 1.82 -20.32 -3.50
CA LYS A 302 0.68 -20.70 -2.67
C LYS A 302 -0.08 -19.48 -2.18
N GLY A 303 -1.39 -19.49 -2.37
CA GLY A 303 -2.32 -18.53 -1.81
C GLY A 303 -2.35 -17.15 -2.47
N GLY A 304 -1.64 -16.95 -3.57
CA GLY A 304 -1.57 -15.70 -4.30
C GLY A 304 -0.47 -14.76 -3.82
N LEU A 305 -0.09 -13.82 -4.69
CA LEU A 305 1.01 -12.88 -4.44
C LEU A 305 0.53 -11.66 -3.67
N SER A 306 1.31 -11.27 -2.67
CA SER A 306 1.15 -10.04 -1.89
C SER A 306 1.75 -8.83 -2.61
N SER A 307 1.54 -7.64 -2.05
CA SER A 307 2.05 -6.38 -2.60
C SER A 307 3.54 -6.43 -2.93
N PRO A 308 3.95 -5.97 -4.12
CA PRO A 308 5.34 -5.92 -4.50
C PRO A 308 6.04 -4.68 -3.96
N THR A 309 7.35 -4.78 -3.81
CA THR A 309 8.25 -3.65 -3.60
C THR A 309 9.21 -3.57 -4.78
N LEU A 310 9.27 -2.42 -5.42
CA LEU A 310 10.17 -2.16 -6.53
C LEU A 310 11.50 -1.63 -6.02
N VAL A 311 12.60 -2.08 -6.62
CA VAL A 311 13.95 -1.65 -6.27
C VAL A 311 14.67 -1.10 -7.48
N ASP A 312 15.14 0.13 -7.34
CA ASP A 312 16.10 0.79 -8.21
C ASP A 312 17.50 0.63 -7.57
N LYS A 313 18.23 -0.37 -8.04
CA LYS A 313 19.44 -0.87 -7.40
C LYS A 313 20.59 0.12 -7.46
N ASP A 314 20.74 0.84 -8.55
CA ASP A 314 21.84 1.78 -8.81
C ASP A 314 21.41 3.25 -8.77
N LEU A 315 20.15 3.51 -8.46
CA LEU A 315 19.53 4.83 -8.38
C LEU A 315 19.59 5.61 -9.71
N ASP A 316 19.41 4.90 -10.81
CA ASP A 316 19.35 5.49 -12.16
C ASP A 316 17.93 5.92 -12.58
N GLY A 317 16.93 5.69 -11.73
CA GLY A 317 15.52 5.99 -11.98
C GLY A 317 14.75 4.85 -12.64
N ILE A 318 15.40 3.71 -12.88
CA ILE A 318 14.82 2.54 -13.53
C ILE A 318 14.74 1.39 -12.53
N VAL A 319 13.63 0.69 -12.53
CA VAL A 319 13.39 -0.46 -11.66
C VAL A 319 14.14 -1.68 -12.18
N ASP A 320 14.92 -2.32 -11.30
CA ASP A 320 15.74 -3.50 -11.62
C ASP A 320 15.18 -4.79 -11.04
N ILE A 321 14.54 -4.71 -9.87
CA ILE A 321 14.09 -5.84 -9.08
C ILE A 321 12.72 -5.55 -8.49
N ALA A 322 11.88 -6.58 -8.35
CA ALA A 322 10.73 -6.56 -7.47
C ALA A 322 10.83 -7.70 -6.45
N TYR A 323 10.39 -7.43 -5.23
CA TYR A 323 10.22 -8.44 -4.19
C TYR A 323 8.75 -8.52 -3.81
N ALA A 324 8.24 -9.72 -3.65
CA ALA A 324 6.89 -9.96 -3.14
C ALA A 324 6.80 -11.34 -2.49
N GLY A 325 6.01 -11.44 -1.43
CA GLY A 325 5.73 -12.68 -0.74
C GLY A 325 4.40 -13.30 -1.12
N ASP A 326 4.14 -14.54 -0.68
CA ASP A 326 2.85 -15.20 -0.82
C ASP A 326 2.23 -15.58 0.54
N ARG A 327 0.96 -15.95 0.53
CA ARG A 327 0.29 -16.42 1.75
C ARG A 327 0.80 -17.76 2.27
N GLY A 328 1.49 -18.52 1.43
CA GLY A 328 2.11 -19.78 1.81
C GLY A 328 3.43 -19.61 2.57
N GLY A 329 3.99 -18.41 2.62
CA GLY A 329 5.18 -18.07 3.40
C GLY A 329 6.49 -17.99 2.60
N ASN A 330 6.41 -17.91 1.29
CA ASN A 330 7.58 -17.73 0.42
C ASN A 330 7.80 -16.26 0.06
N MET A 331 9.06 -15.88 -0.11
CA MET A 331 9.45 -14.57 -0.64
C MET A 331 10.17 -14.76 -1.97
N TYR A 332 9.74 -13.98 -2.97
CA TYR A 332 10.22 -14.07 -4.34
C TYR A 332 10.98 -12.82 -4.76
N ARG A 333 11.96 -13.03 -5.64
CA ARG A 333 12.71 -11.98 -6.30
C ARG A 333 12.44 -12.06 -7.80
N PHE A 334 11.91 -10.98 -8.36
CA PHE A 334 11.67 -10.83 -9.80
C PHE A 334 12.82 -10.03 -10.40
N ASP A 335 13.46 -10.58 -11.42
CA ASP A 335 14.52 -9.89 -12.17
C ASP A 335 13.91 -9.12 -13.34
N LEU A 336 13.96 -7.80 -13.25
CA LEU A 336 13.40 -6.86 -14.20
C LEU A 336 14.50 -6.12 -14.98
N SER A 337 15.71 -6.64 -15.01
CA SER A 337 16.90 -5.96 -15.57
C SER A 337 16.95 -5.96 -17.09
N SER A 338 16.26 -6.90 -17.77
CA SER A 338 16.19 -6.91 -19.23
C SER A 338 15.28 -5.80 -19.78
N ASP A 339 15.63 -5.23 -20.92
CA ASP A 339 14.79 -4.30 -21.68
C ASP A 339 13.60 -4.98 -22.36
N LYS A 340 13.60 -6.32 -22.40
CA LYS A 340 12.51 -7.15 -22.91
C LYS A 340 11.73 -7.79 -21.76
N PRO A 341 10.49 -7.37 -21.51
CA PRO A 341 9.68 -7.95 -20.42
C PRO A 341 9.49 -9.47 -20.53
N SER A 342 9.55 -10.03 -21.72
CA SER A 342 9.46 -11.48 -21.95
C SER A 342 10.65 -12.29 -21.38
N GLU A 343 11.75 -11.63 -21.09
CA GLU A 343 12.96 -12.24 -20.53
C GLU A 343 13.02 -12.12 -18.99
N TRP A 344 12.07 -11.44 -18.37
CA TRP A 344 12.00 -11.31 -16.92
C TRP A 344 11.72 -12.64 -16.25
N THR A 345 12.42 -12.88 -15.13
CA THR A 345 12.38 -14.15 -14.41
C THR A 345 12.04 -13.93 -12.93
N VAL A 346 11.71 -15.02 -12.26
CA VAL A 346 11.44 -15.04 -10.83
C VAL A 346 12.20 -16.19 -10.18
N ARG A 347 12.70 -15.97 -8.96
CA ARG A 347 13.24 -17.02 -8.12
C ARG A 347 12.80 -16.84 -6.66
N THR A 348 12.77 -17.94 -5.93
CA THR A 348 12.49 -17.94 -4.51
C THR A 348 13.77 -17.63 -3.74
N ILE A 349 13.72 -16.64 -2.85
CA ILE A 349 14.84 -16.29 -1.96
C ILE A 349 14.63 -16.76 -0.52
N PHE A 350 13.39 -17.03 -0.14
CA PHE A 350 13.02 -17.48 1.20
C PHE A 350 11.84 -18.44 1.13
N GLN A 351 11.91 -19.52 1.90
CA GLN A 351 10.83 -20.50 2.05
C GLN A 351 10.49 -20.65 3.53
N GLY A 352 9.29 -20.27 3.88
CA GLY A 352 8.71 -20.45 5.20
C GLY A 352 7.32 -21.07 5.13
N THR A 353 6.59 -21.02 6.23
CA THR A 353 5.24 -21.59 6.35
C THR A 353 4.22 -20.61 6.88
N LYS A 354 4.65 -19.43 7.32
CA LYS A 354 3.78 -18.40 7.86
C LYS A 354 3.40 -17.40 6.77
N PRO A 355 2.13 -16.93 6.70
CA PRO A 355 1.68 -16.08 5.62
C PRO A 355 2.42 -14.75 5.58
N ILE A 356 2.73 -14.29 4.37
CA ILE A 356 3.29 -12.97 4.10
C ILE A 356 2.21 -12.16 3.38
N THR A 357 1.65 -11.16 4.07
CA THR A 357 0.50 -10.39 3.58
C THR A 357 0.78 -8.90 3.44
N SER A 358 2.04 -8.51 3.58
CA SER A 358 2.49 -7.14 3.36
C SER A 358 3.70 -7.08 2.45
N ALA A 359 3.93 -5.92 1.84
CA ALA A 359 5.12 -5.69 1.03
C ALA A 359 6.39 -5.72 1.89
N PRO A 360 7.51 -6.27 1.39
CA PRO A 360 8.79 -6.17 2.07
C PRO A 360 9.37 -4.76 1.97
N ALA A 361 10.18 -4.37 2.95
CA ALA A 361 11.06 -3.22 2.85
C ALA A 361 12.48 -3.67 2.48
N VAL A 362 13.28 -2.76 1.97
CA VAL A 362 14.67 -3.02 1.62
C VAL A 362 15.60 -2.06 2.33
N SER A 363 16.74 -2.58 2.77
CA SER A 363 17.82 -1.81 3.35
C SER A 363 19.12 -2.14 2.62
N ARG A 364 19.87 -1.11 2.24
CA ARG A 364 21.14 -1.27 1.55
C ARG A 364 22.28 -1.33 2.54
N LEU A 365 23.04 -2.41 2.51
CA LEU A 365 24.34 -2.55 3.17
C LEU A 365 25.46 -2.30 2.15
N ALA A 366 26.72 -2.43 2.59
CA ALA A 366 27.87 -2.13 1.74
C ALA A 366 27.96 -3.03 0.50
N ASP A 367 27.71 -4.32 0.70
CA ASP A 367 27.93 -5.39 -0.30
C ASP A 367 26.66 -6.18 -0.65
N LYS A 368 25.53 -5.87 -0.02
CA LYS A 368 24.28 -6.61 -0.18
C LYS A 368 23.08 -5.77 0.19
N ARG A 369 21.92 -6.30 -0.09
CA ARG A 369 20.62 -5.76 0.26
C ARG A 369 19.97 -6.68 1.30
N VAL A 370 19.23 -6.08 2.23
CA VAL A 370 18.42 -6.82 3.18
C VAL A 370 16.96 -6.66 2.78
N VAL A 371 16.28 -7.79 2.56
CA VAL A 371 14.85 -7.83 2.30
C VAL A 371 14.15 -8.11 3.63
N ILE A 372 13.37 -7.14 4.12
CA ILE A 372 12.79 -7.15 5.46
C ILE A 372 11.27 -7.28 5.35
N PHE A 373 10.73 -8.31 5.98
CA PHE A 373 9.30 -8.57 5.98
C PHE A 373 8.87 -9.28 7.27
N GLY A 374 7.65 -9.04 7.67
CA GLY A 374 7.03 -9.78 8.76
C GLY A 374 6.03 -10.80 8.25
N THR A 375 5.61 -11.69 9.12
CA THR A 375 4.59 -12.70 8.85
C THR A 375 3.34 -12.46 9.67
N GLY A 376 2.24 -13.03 9.24
CA GLY A 376 0.93 -12.94 9.85
C GLY A 376 -0.13 -12.51 8.84
N SER A 377 -1.38 -12.67 9.23
CA SER A 377 -2.55 -12.33 8.41
C SER A 377 -3.67 -11.80 9.29
N ASP A 378 -4.43 -10.86 8.77
CA ASP A 378 -5.67 -10.33 9.35
C ASP A 378 -6.74 -10.12 8.27
N LEU A 379 -6.79 -11.03 7.30
CA LEU A 379 -7.70 -10.98 6.15
C LEU A 379 -9.08 -11.58 6.44
N SER A 380 -9.23 -12.32 7.54
CA SER A 380 -10.48 -12.98 7.94
C SER A 380 -10.63 -12.99 9.45
N GLU A 381 -11.85 -13.30 9.92
CA GLU A 381 -12.10 -13.51 11.36
C GLU A 381 -11.24 -14.65 11.94
N GLN A 382 -11.00 -15.70 11.16
CA GLN A 382 -10.13 -16.80 11.58
C GLN A 382 -8.69 -16.35 11.79
N ASP A 383 -8.19 -15.47 10.94
CA ASP A 383 -6.85 -14.89 11.09
C ASP A 383 -6.74 -14.09 12.40
N VAL A 384 -7.79 -13.35 12.77
CA VAL A 384 -7.82 -12.58 14.01
C VAL A 384 -7.75 -13.47 15.24
N LEU A 385 -8.34 -14.66 15.17
CA LEU A 385 -8.32 -15.66 16.25
C LEU A 385 -7.02 -16.45 16.30
N ASP A 386 -6.18 -16.39 15.27
CA ASP A 386 -4.93 -17.11 15.21
C ASP A 386 -3.94 -16.57 16.22
N THR A 387 -3.39 -17.47 17.06
CA THR A 387 -2.39 -17.16 18.09
C THR A 387 -1.03 -17.75 17.78
N GLU A 388 -0.82 -18.29 16.58
CA GLU A 388 0.47 -18.85 16.19
C GLU A 388 1.60 -17.84 16.25
N GLU A 389 2.80 -18.33 16.53
CA GLU A 389 4.02 -17.53 16.55
C GLU A 389 4.36 -17.02 15.14
N GLN A 390 4.60 -15.73 15.04
CA GLN A 390 5.00 -15.06 13.79
C GLN A 390 6.41 -14.49 13.93
N TYR A 391 6.98 -14.03 12.81
CA TYR A 391 8.39 -13.67 12.73
C TYR A 391 8.58 -12.41 11.89
N ILE A 392 9.70 -11.73 12.13
CA ILE A 392 10.23 -10.70 11.25
C ILE A 392 11.55 -11.23 10.69
N TYR A 393 11.66 -11.24 9.37
CA TYR A 393 12.85 -11.73 8.66
C TYR A 393 13.59 -10.59 7.98
N GLY A 394 14.91 -10.69 7.96
CA GLY A 394 15.78 -9.91 7.11
C GLY A 394 16.67 -10.86 6.31
N ILE A 395 16.40 -11.00 5.02
CA ILE A 395 17.09 -11.93 4.13
C ILE A 395 18.10 -11.16 3.30
N PHE A 396 19.35 -11.62 3.30
CA PHE A 396 20.40 -10.99 2.53
C PHE A 396 20.33 -11.40 1.06
N ASP A 397 20.34 -10.39 0.19
CA ASP A 397 20.42 -10.56 -1.26
C ASP A 397 21.69 -9.84 -1.77
N ASP A 398 22.65 -10.61 -2.23
CA ASP A 398 23.90 -10.15 -2.83
C ASP A 398 23.90 -10.20 -4.36
N ASP A 399 22.73 -10.34 -4.96
CA ASP A 399 22.48 -10.50 -6.40
C ASP A 399 23.01 -11.82 -7.00
N LYS A 400 23.48 -12.76 -6.19
CA LYS A 400 23.90 -14.07 -6.65
C LYS A 400 22.72 -15.05 -6.70
N PRO A 401 22.66 -15.92 -7.70
CA PRO A 401 21.52 -16.84 -7.87
C PRO A 401 21.41 -17.94 -6.81
N THR A 402 22.38 -18.05 -5.92
CA THR A 402 22.45 -19.11 -4.90
C THR A 402 21.71 -18.78 -3.60
N VAL A 403 21.20 -17.56 -3.45
CA VAL A 403 20.49 -17.16 -2.22
C VAL A 403 19.11 -17.80 -2.19
N ASN A 404 18.94 -18.78 -1.32
CA ASN A 404 17.66 -19.37 -0.95
C ASN A 404 17.74 -19.80 0.51
N VAL A 405 16.89 -19.23 1.34
CA VAL A 405 16.80 -19.52 2.77
C VAL A 405 15.55 -20.34 3.03
N LYS A 406 15.71 -21.51 3.63
CA LYS A 406 14.59 -22.33 4.08
C LYS A 406 14.59 -22.43 5.59
N VAL A 407 13.48 -22.07 6.22
CA VAL A 407 13.30 -22.16 7.67
C VAL A 407 12.45 -23.37 8.04
N THR A 408 12.72 -23.91 9.25
CA THR A 408 11.91 -24.95 9.87
C THR A 408 11.38 -24.39 11.18
N ASN A 409 10.06 -24.43 11.39
CA ASN A 409 9.42 -23.84 12.56
C ASN A 409 9.86 -22.37 12.81
N GLY A 410 9.95 -21.59 11.73
CA GLY A 410 10.24 -20.16 11.78
C GLY A 410 11.71 -19.78 11.89
N THR A 411 12.61 -20.70 12.23
CA THR A 411 14.04 -20.44 12.42
C THR A 411 14.91 -21.43 11.63
N GLY A 412 16.22 -21.30 11.71
CA GLY A 412 17.16 -22.12 10.96
C GLY A 412 17.60 -21.44 9.66
N GLY A 413 18.01 -22.23 8.67
CA GLY A 413 18.40 -21.73 7.35
C GLY A 413 19.62 -20.81 7.33
N GLY A 414 20.44 -20.79 8.39
CA GLY A 414 21.60 -19.90 8.51
C GLY A 414 21.23 -18.48 8.99
N LEU A 415 20.04 -18.30 9.57
CA LEU A 415 19.58 -17.02 10.11
C LEU A 415 20.02 -16.81 11.56
N LEU A 416 20.48 -15.60 11.86
CA LEU A 416 20.76 -15.16 13.21
C LEU A 416 19.45 -14.86 13.94
N VAL A 417 19.22 -15.52 15.07
CA VAL A 417 17.99 -15.39 15.86
C VAL A 417 18.12 -14.24 16.86
N GLN A 418 17.14 -13.35 16.86
CA GLN A 418 16.96 -12.31 17.89
C GLN A 418 15.66 -12.56 18.66
N ASN A 419 15.67 -12.21 19.94
CA ASN A 419 14.52 -12.33 20.81
C ASN A 419 14.01 -10.95 21.21
N LEU A 420 12.71 -10.86 21.39
CA LEU A 420 12.01 -9.64 21.77
C LEU A 420 11.52 -9.78 23.22
N THR A 421 11.83 -8.77 24.04
CA THR A 421 11.31 -8.65 25.40
C THR A 421 10.52 -7.36 25.55
N LYS A 422 9.41 -7.44 26.28
CA LYS A 422 8.60 -6.29 26.66
C LYS A 422 8.78 -6.01 28.15
N GLU A 423 9.14 -4.78 28.46
CA GLU A 423 9.22 -4.31 29.85
C GLU A 423 8.42 -3.01 29.96
N ASN A 424 7.35 -3.03 30.72
CA ASN A 424 6.34 -1.95 30.74
C ASN A 424 5.82 -1.70 29.31
N ASN A 425 5.86 -0.46 28.86
CA ASN A 425 5.42 -0.05 27.53
C ASN A 425 6.59 0.09 26.54
N THR A 426 7.67 -0.64 26.77
CA THR A 426 8.88 -0.54 25.94
C THR A 426 9.31 -1.90 25.43
N LEU A 427 9.71 -1.96 24.16
CA LEU A 427 10.23 -3.16 23.53
C LEU A 427 11.75 -3.13 23.49
N PHE A 428 12.36 -4.25 23.83
CA PHE A 428 13.81 -4.46 23.81
C PHE A 428 14.16 -5.67 22.97
N LEU A 429 15.07 -5.49 22.03
CA LEU A 429 15.65 -6.58 21.24
C LEU A 429 16.92 -7.10 21.88
N SER A 430 17.13 -8.39 21.75
CA SER A 430 18.44 -9.00 21.97
C SER A 430 19.48 -8.40 21.00
N ASN A 431 20.74 -8.56 21.35
CA ASN A 431 21.86 -8.09 20.52
C ASN A 431 22.81 -9.24 20.23
N ASN A 432 22.26 -10.36 19.78
CA ASN A 432 23.03 -11.54 19.41
C ASN A 432 23.89 -11.22 18.18
N LYS A 433 25.08 -11.77 18.16
CA LYS A 433 26.03 -11.64 17.04
C LYS A 433 26.33 -13.02 16.49
N ALA A 434 26.53 -13.07 15.19
CA ALA A 434 26.93 -14.31 14.53
C ALA A 434 28.35 -14.71 14.94
N SER A 435 28.59 -16.00 15.08
CA SER A 435 29.90 -16.54 15.28
C SER A 435 30.82 -16.19 14.10
N GLY A 436 32.00 -15.68 14.36
CA GLY A 436 32.94 -15.26 13.31
C GLY A 436 32.62 -13.92 12.64
N GLY A 437 31.68 -13.13 13.17
CA GLY A 437 31.32 -11.81 12.66
C GLY A 437 30.52 -11.80 11.36
N SER A 438 30.03 -12.94 10.90
CA SER A 438 29.15 -13.07 9.73
C SER A 438 27.76 -13.48 10.15
N ASN A 439 26.74 -12.77 9.66
CA ASN A 439 25.34 -13.12 9.89
C ASN A 439 24.82 -14.20 8.92
N GLY A 440 25.72 -14.83 8.14
CA GLY A 440 25.33 -15.84 7.17
C GLY A 440 24.36 -15.33 6.11
N LYS A 441 23.10 -15.81 6.15
CA LYS A 441 22.07 -15.51 5.15
C LYS A 441 21.08 -14.44 5.59
N GLY A 442 21.18 -13.93 6.81
CA GLY A 442 20.28 -12.93 7.35
C GLY A 442 19.97 -13.15 8.82
N TRP A 443 18.80 -12.67 9.23
CA TRP A 443 18.37 -12.70 10.61
C TRP A 443 16.86 -12.92 10.72
N VAL A 444 16.43 -13.29 11.92
CA VAL A 444 15.02 -13.47 12.27
C VAL A 444 14.76 -12.95 13.68
N VAL A 445 13.65 -12.26 13.85
CA VAL A 445 13.11 -11.82 15.16
C VAL A 445 11.88 -12.63 15.46
N LYS A 446 11.85 -13.29 16.61
CA LYS A 446 10.67 -13.99 17.12
C LYS A 446 9.71 -13.00 17.77
N LEU A 447 8.45 -13.06 17.39
CA LEU A 447 7.37 -12.30 18.01
C LEU A 447 6.71 -13.10 19.13
N GLY A 448 5.93 -12.43 19.95
CA GLY A 448 5.10 -13.08 20.97
C GLY A 448 3.87 -13.77 20.36
N GLU A 449 3.18 -14.53 21.20
CA GLU A 449 1.95 -15.23 20.83
C GLU A 449 0.89 -14.26 20.31
N GLY A 450 0.32 -14.56 19.15
CA GLY A 450 -0.72 -13.74 18.51
C GLY A 450 -0.25 -12.41 17.93
N GLU A 451 1.01 -12.05 18.10
CA GLU A 451 1.59 -10.87 17.46
C GLU A 451 1.88 -11.15 15.98
N ARG A 452 1.62 -10.18 15.11
CA ARG A 452 1.74 -10.32 13.67
C ARG A 452 2.15 -9.02 12.99
N VAL A 453 2.65 -9.14 11.76
CA VAL A 453 3.00 -8.02 10.90
C VAL A 453 2.17 -8.09 9.62
N THR A 454 1.34 -7.08 9.41
CA THR A 454 0.44 -6.98 8.24
C THR A 454 0.65 -5.68 7.46
N VAL A 455 1.69 -4.93 7.80
CA VAL A 455 2.01 -3.62 7.23
C VAL A 455 3.47 -3.59 6.78
N LYS A 456 3.74 -2.96 5.64
CA LYS A 456 5.10 -2.80 5.13
C LYS A 456 5.99 -2.07 6.14
N PRO A 457 7.17 -2.59 6.47
CA PRO A 457 8.15 -1.86 7.29
C PRO A 457 8.67 -0.60 6.60
N THR A 458 9.12 0.37 7.39
CA THR A 458 9.78 1.59 6.90
C THR A 458 11.26 1.56 7.29
N VAL A 459 12.15 1.81 6.35
CA VAL A 459 13.60 1.81 6.58
C VAL A 459 14.15 3.22 6.55
N VAL A 460 14.80 3.62 7.65
CA VAL A 460 15.49 4.91 7.79
C VAL A 460 16.81 4.70 8.51
N LEU A 461 17.91 5.17 7.96
CA LEU A 461 19.25 5.11 8.59
C LEU A 461 19.60 3.71 9.12
N ARG A 462 19.47 2.68 8.27
CA ARG A 462 19.73 1.26 8.62
C ARG A 462 18.87 0.74 9.77
N THR A 463 17.75 1.39 10.01
CA THR A 463 16.74 0.95 10.98
C THR A 463 15.48 0.59 10.25
N ALA A 464 14.95 -0.59 10.50
CA ALA A 464 13.61 -0.98 10.07
C ALA A 464 12.63 -0.69 11.19
N PHE A 465 11.62 0.15 10.92
CA PHE A 465 10.49 0.36 11.82
C PHE A 465 9.37 -0.56 11.40
N VAL A 466 9.04 -1.48 12.29
CA VAL A 466 8.05 -2.54 12.03
C VAL A 466 6.87 -2.35 12.98
N THR A 467 5.67 -2.31 12.41
CA THR A 467 4.42 -2.29 13.18
C THR A 467 3.98 -3.71 13.49
N ILE A 468 3.81 -4.01 14.78
CA ILE A 468 3.36 -5.29 15.29
C ILE A 468 1.96 -5.11 15.86
N ARG A 469 1.05 -6.00 15.52
CA ARG A 469 -0.33 -5.98 16.03
C ARG A 469 -0.68 -7.29 16.69
N SER A 470 -1.43 -7.21 17.79
CA SER A 470 -2.10 -8.34 18.42
C SER A 470 -3.54 -7.97 18.75
N TYR A 471 -4.43 -8.96 18.75
CA TYR A 471 -5.83 -8.76 19.10
C TYR A 471 -6.06 -9.18 20.54
N THR A 472 -6.80 -8.36 21.28
CA THR A 472 -7.03 -8.47 22.72
C THR A 472 -8.52 -8.56 23.05
N GLY A 473 -8.83 -8.94 24.27
CA GLY A 473 -10.20 -9.18 24.72
C GLY A 473 -10.67 -10.61 24.47
N THR A 474 -11.72 -11.01 25.14
CA THR A 474 -12.31 -12.36 25.00
C THR A 474 -12.96 -12.56 23.63
N ASP A 475 -13.49 -11.48 23.06
CA ASP A 475 -14.10 -11.41 21.73
C ASP A 475 -13.11 -11.00 20.63
N LYS A 476 -11.83 -10.74 20.97
CA LYS A 476 -10.80 -10.25 20.04
C LYS A 476 -11.16 -8.93 19.33
N CYS A 477 -12.07 -8.15 19.87
CA CYS A 477 -12.43 -6.84 19.32
C CYS A 477 -11.45 -5.71 19.68
N GLY A 478 -10.61 -5.92 20.70
CA GLY A 478 -9.53 -4.99 21.04
C GLY A 478 -8.26 -5.28 20.23
N ALA A 479 -7.42 -4.28 20.10
CA ALA A 479 -6.10 -4.44 19.47
C ALA A 479 -5.03 -3.69 20.25
N GLN A 480 -3.84 -4.30 20.32
CA GLN A 480 -2.63 -3.66 20.81
C GLN A 480 -1.65 -3.52 19.65
N THR A 481 -1.06 -2.35 19.51
CA THR A 481 -0.08 -2.07 18.48
C THR A 481 1.26 -1.72 19.11
N ALA A 482 2.33 -2.28 18.56
CA ALA A 482 3.69 -1.96 18.93
C ALA A 482 4.48 -1.49 17.70
N ILE A 483 5.41 -0.57 17.92
CA ILE A 483 6.34 -0.11 16.89
C ILE A 483 7.74 -0.44 17.36
N LEU A 484 8.45 -1.22 16.54
CA LEU A 484 9.76 -1.76 16.84
C LEU A 484 10.79 -1.23 15.87
N GLY A 485 11.89 -0.69 16.37
CA GLY A 485 13.09 -0.35 15.59
C GLY A 485 14.10 -1.48 15.61
N ILE A 486 14.50 -1.93 14.43
CA ILE A 486 15.41 -3.07 14.23
C ILE A 486 16.65 -2.62 13.46
N ASN A 487 17.83 -3.02 13.91
CA ASN A 487 19.05 -2.87 13.12
C ASN A 487 18.98 -3.79 11.89
N THR A 488 18.99 -3.20 10.70
CA THR A 488 18.82 -3.97 9.46
C THR A 488 19.98 -4.90 9.16
N ALA A 489 21.16 -4.67 9.76
CA ALA A 489 22.34 -5.50 9.51
C ALA A 489 22.33 -6.85 10.24
N ASP A 490 21.71 -6.92 11.42
CA ASP A 490 21.73 -8.12 12.26
C ASP A 490 20.39 -8.46 12.93
N GLY A 491 19.36 -7.65 12.69
CA GLY A 491 18.03 -7.84 13.30
C GLY A 491 17.98 -7.50 14.79
N GLY A 492 19.06 -7.02 15.37
CA GLY A 492 19.21 -6.78 16.79
C GLY A 492 18.99 -5.34 17.22
N ALA A 493 19.48 -5.04 18.40
CA ALA A 493 19.34 -3.74 19.04
C ALA A 493 19.99 -2.63 18.22
N LEU A 494 19.40 -1.43 18.31
CA LEU A 494 19.87 -0.25 17.61
C LEU A 494 21.21 0.24 18.17
N THR A 495 22.00 0.80 17.29
CA THR A 495 23.30 1.39 17.61
C THR A 495 23.22 2.92 17.65
N PRO A 496 24.25 3.62 18.14
CA PRO A 496 24.28 5.09 18.08
C PRO A 496 24.20 5.68 16.67
N ARG A 497 24.49 4.86 15.65
CA ARG A 497 24.42 5.26 14.23
C ARG A 497 23.07 4.97 13.60
N SER A 498 22.18 4.29 14.30
CA SER A 498 20.84 3.97 13.84
C SER A 498 19.89 5.13 14.06
N ALA A 499 18.84 5.25 13.25
CA ALA A 499 17.64 5.96 13.65
C ALA A 499 16.99 5.20 14.81
N ARG A 500 16.45 5.93 15.78
CA ARG A 500 15.85 5.35 16.98
C ARG A 500 14.52 6.02 17.28
N PRO A 501 13.50 5.26 17.70
CA PRO A 501 12.26 5.86 18.15
C PRO A 501 12.51 6.72 19.41
N ILE A 502 11.80 7.82 19.52
CA ILE A 502 11.72 8.61 20.74
C ILE A 502 10.61 8.01 21.58
N VAL A 503 11.01 7.25 22.59
CA VAL A 503 10.06 6.58 23.48
C VAL A 503 9.49 7.60 24.45
N PRO A 504 8.16 7.70 24.59
CA PRO A 504 7.54 8.74 25.41
C PRO A 504 7.66 8.53 26.94
N ASP A 505 8.58 7.72 27.39
CA ASP A 505 8.85 7.51 28.80
C ASP A 505 9.97 8.45 29.29
N ASN A 506 9.70 9.21 30.34
CA ASN A 506 10.64 10.16 30.92
C ASN A 506 11.93 9.55 31.49
N GLN A 507 11.96 8.24 31.65
CA GLN A 507 13.14 7.52 32.17
C GLN A 507 14.18 7.22 31.08
N VAL A 508 13.87 7.47 29.82
CA VAL A 508 14.74 7.19 28.68
C VAL A 508 15.13 8.50 28.00
N ALA A 509 16.42 8.72 27.83
CA ALA A 509 16.92 9.87 27.10
C ALA A 509 16.51 9.79 25.61
N GLN A 510 16.05 10.92 25.07
CA GLN A 510 15.41 11.00 23.76
C GLN A 510 16.31 11.62 22.67
N TYR A 511 17.61 11.72 22.92
CA TYR A 511 18.54 12.38 21.99
C TYR A 511 19.61 11.43 21.48
N SER A 512 20.10 11.69 20.28
CA SER A 512 21.27 10.99 19.75
C SER A 512 22.57 11.55 20.35
N GLY A 513 23.61 10.74 20.45
CA GLY A 513 24.90 11.10 21.03
C GLY A 513 25.32 10.11 22.11
N HIS A 514 26.28 10.51 22.94
CA HIS A 514 26.80 9.71 24.02
C HIS A 514 26.96 10.51 25.30
N GLN A 515 26.68 9.88 26.43
CA GLN A 515 26.99 10.40 27.75
C GLN A 515 27.86 9.41 28.51
N LYS A 516 28.66 9.90 29.46
CA LYS A 516 29.46 9.06 30.32
C LYS A 516 28.67 8.67 31.58
N MET A 517 28.53 7.38 31.83
CA MET A 517 27.98 6.82 33.06
C MET A 517 28.90 5.73 33.57
N ASN A 518 29.34 5.84 34.84
CA ASN A 518 30.24 4.87 35.47
C ASN A 518 31.49 4.57 34.62
N GLY A 519 32.09 5.59 34.04
CA GLY A 519 33.28 5.48 33.21
C GLY A 519 33.10 4.92 31.81
N LYS A 520 31.87 4.54 31.44
CA LYS A 520 31.53 4.01 30.10
C LYS A 520 30.78 5.04 29.28
N SER A 521 31.06 5.06 27.97
CA SER A 521 30.31 5.86 27.01
C SER A 521 29.05 5.12 26.60
N ILE A 522 27.89 5.68 26.95
CA ILE A 522 26.57 5.11 26.69
C ILE A 522 25.85 5.99 25.67
N PRO A 523 25.25 5.42 24.61
CA PRO A 523 24.43 6.19 23.69
C PRO A 523 23.28 6.87 24.44
N ILE A 524 23.02 8.13 24.14
CA ILE A 524 21.83 8.82 24.65
C ILE A 524 20.58 8.10 24.13
N GLY A 525 19.59 7.88 24.99
CA GLY A 525 18.43 7.03 24.73
C GLY A 525 18.58 5.61 25.23
N CYS A 526 19.76 5.26 25.78
CA CYS A 526 20.00 4.01 26.49
C CYS A 526 20.12 4.23 27.99
N MET A 527 19.89 3.20 28.75
CA MET A 527 20.07 3.21 30.20
C MET A 527 21.11 2.18 30.64
N TRP A 528 21.75 2.42 31.77
CA TRP A 528 22.61 1.46 32.42
C TRP A 528 21.80 0.67 33.44
N LYS A 529 21.60 -0.63 33.22
CA LYS A 529 20.84 -1.50 34.11
C LYS A 529 21.62 -2.81 34.30
N ASN A 530 21.76 -3.24 35.55
CA ASN A 530 22.43 -4.49 35.89
C ASN A 530 23.80 -4.68 35.21
N SER A 531 24.63 -3.66 35.25
CA SER A 531 25.96 -3.65 34.64
C SER A 531 26.01 -3.81 33.11
N LYS A 532 24.86 -3.58 32.43
CA LYS A 532 24.73 -3.64 30.96
C LYS A 532 24.10 -2.37 30.43
N THR A 533 24.49 -1.98 29.22
CA THR A 533 23.79 -0.95 28.47
C THR A 533 22.53 -1.56 27.84
N VAL A 534 21.37 -1.00 28.15
CA VAL A 534 20.09 -1.40 27.60
C VAL A 534 19.50 -0.24 26.82
N CYS A 535 19.19 -0.46 25.56
CA CYS A 535 18.62 0.55 24.67
C CYS A 535 17.21 0.14 24.28
N PRO A 536 16.20 0.98 24.52
CA PRO A 536 14.86 0.71 24.02
C PRO A 536 14.85 0.79 22.50
N ASN A 537 14.16 -0.14 21.86
CA ASN A 537 14.03 -0.22 20.43
C ASN A 537 12.64 0.17 19.93
N GLY A 538 11.66 0.26 20.83
CA GLY A 538 10.31 0.61 20.46
C GLY A 538 9.39 0.80 21.66
N TYR A 539 8.14 1.04 21.39
CA TYR A 539 7.10 1.24 22.39
C TYR A 539 5.79 0.56 21.98
N VAL A 540 4.88 0.41 22.93
CA VAL A 540 3.61 -0.29 22.76
C VAL A 540 2.46 0.66 23.06
N TYR A 541 1.47 0.71 22.20
CA TYR A 541 0.22 1.39 22.44
C TYR A 541 -0.80 0.45 23.09
N ASP A 542 -1.43 0.89 24.17
CA ASP A 542 -2.44 0.09 24.87
C ASP A 542 -3.83 0.17 24.25
N LYS A 543 -4.12 1.22 23.50
CA LYS A 543 -5.38 1.42 22.79
C LYS A 543 -5.29 0.94 21.34
N PRO A 544 -6.42 0.60 20.71
CA PRO A 544 -6.45 0.25 19.31
C PRO A 544 -5.94 1.42 18.45
N VAL A 545 -4.93 1.16 17.66
CA VAL A 545 -4.39 2.09 16.68
C VAL A 545 -4.44 1.43 15.33
N ASN A 546 -5.15 2.03 14.39
CA ASN A 546 -5.24 1.50 13.03
C ASN A 546 -4.04 1.96 12.20
N VAL A 547 -2.87 1.48 12.53
CA VAL A 547 -1.64 1.81 11.81
C VAL A 547 -1.55 0.94 10.57
N ARG A 548 -1.53 1.56 9.40
CA ARG A 548 -1.37 0.85 8.13
C ARG A 548 0.09 0.77 7.69
N TYR A 549 0.82 1.86 7.82
CA TYR A 549 2.26 1.92 7.57
C TYR A 549 2.85 3.18 8.17
N LEU A 550 4.14 3.12 8.40
CA LEU A 550 4.93 4.30 8.76
C LEU A 550 5.43 4.93 7.46
N ASP A 551 5.14 6.20 7.26
CA ASP A 551 5.62 6.93 6.10
C ASP A 551 6.53 8.09 6.52
N GLU A 552 7.74 8.09 6.00
CA GLU A 552 8.65 9.21 6.16
C GLU A 552 8.21 10.32 5.19
N LYS A 553 8.18 11.57 5.65
CA LYS A 553 7.98 12.71 4.76
C LYS A 553 9.06 12.69 3.69
N LYS A 554 8.72 12.18 2.53
CA LYS A 554 9.59 12.21 1.36
C LYS A 554 9.64 13.63 0.84
N THR A 555 10.81 14.08 0.40
CA THR A 555 10.89 15.30 -0.41
C THR A 555 10.20 15.03 -1.74
N ASP A 556 9.37 15.94 -2.20
CA ASP A 556 8.53 15.77 -3.37
C ASP A 556 9.28 15.36 -4.65
N ASP A 557 10.61 15.57 -4.68
CA ASP A 557 11.45 15.33 -5.85
C ASP A 557 11.99 13.89 -5.99
N PHE A 558 11.95 13.07 -4.94
CA PHE A 558 12.58 11.74 -4.94
C PHE A 558 11.70 10.69 -4.24
N PRO A 559 10.86 10.00 -5.00
CA PRO A 559 10.07 8.89 -4.46
C PRO A 559 10.93 7.63 -4.20
N VAL A 560 12.17 7.61 -4.67
CA VAL A 560 13.13 6.53 -4.40
C VAL A 560 13.90 6.85 -3.14
N THR A 561 13.93 5.91 -2.19
CA THR A 561 14.74 6.05 -0.97
C THR A 561 16.23 5.84 -1.26
N ALA A 562 17.09 6.27 -0.34
CA ALA A 562 18.54 6.01 -0.43
C ALA A 562 18.88 4.51 -0.43
N ASP A 563 18.00 3.67 0.06
CA ASP A 563 18.12 2.21 0.06
C ASP A 563 17.67 1.56 -1.26
N GLY A 564 17.15 2.34 -2.20
CA GLY A 564 16.71 1.89 -3.51
C GLY A 564 15.25 1.50 -3.60
N ASP A 565 14.45 1.63 -2.54
CA ASP A 565 13.01 1.41 -2.59
C ASP A 565 12.36 2.49 -3.48
N ALA A 566 11.90 2.06 -4.66
CA ALA A 566 11.34 2.91 -5.71
C ALA A 566 9.81 2.96 -5.68
N GLY A 567 9.19 2.34 -4.68
CA GLY A 567 7.75 2.30 -4.54
C GLY A 567 7.14 3.55 -3.91
N GLY A 568 5.82 3.58 -3.94
CA GLY A 568 5.01 4.61 -3.31
C GLY A 568 4.61 5.75 -4.23
N SER A 569 3.84 6.67 -3.65
CA SER A 569 3.35 7.86 -4.34
C SER A 569 4.33 9.02 -4.24
N GLY A 570 4.33 9.89 -5.23
CA GLY A 570 5.17 11.09 -5.24
C GLY A 570 5.51 11.57 -6.64
N THR A 571 6.25 12.66 -6.71
CA THR A 571 6.77 13.23 -7.94
C THR A 571 8.15 12.65 -8.25
N LEU A 572 8.33 12.10 -9.44
CA LEU A 572 9.59 11.65 -9.99
C LEU A 572 10.12 12.70 -10.98
N LYS A 573 11.29 13.27 -10.69
CA LYS A 573 11.96 14.19 -11.60
C LYS A 573 12.99 13.42 -12.43
N GLU A 574 12.78 13.35 -13.74
CA GLU A 574 13.70 12.68 -14.64
C GLU A 574 15.09 13.35 -14.63
N GLY A 575 16.14 12.55 -14.72
CA GLY A 575 17.51 13.04 -14.73
C GLY A 575 18.11 13.39 -13.35
N LYS A 576 17.31 13.46 -12.29
CA LYS A 576 17.83 13.63 -10.92
C LYS A 576 18.00 12.30 -10.23
N LYS A 577 19.12 12.13 -9.57
CA LYS A 577 19.40 10.97 -8.72
C LYS A 577 19.22 11.34 -7.25
N PRO A 578 18.56 10.49 -6.43
CA PRO A 578 18.48 10.73 -4.99
C PRO A 578 19.88 10.67 -4.36
N ALA A 579 20.09 11.51 -3.34
CA ALA A 579 21.33 11.47 -2.59
C ALA A 579 21.43 10.16 -1.79
N ARG A 580 22.52 9.41 -1.95
CA ARG A 580 22.81 8.19 -1.18
C ARG A 580 23.26 8.55 0.23
N ASN A 581 22.34 9.00 1.06
CA ASN A 581 22.66 9.29 2.46
C ASN A 581 21.79 8.47 3.41
N ASN A 582 22.33 7.35 3.85
CA ASN A 582 21.73 6.48 4.85
C ASN A 582 22.53 6.46 6.17
N ARG A 583 23.35 7.48 6.43
CA ARG A 583 24.26 7.50 7.59
C ARG A 583 23.88 8.55 8.64
N CYS A 584 23.18 9.59 8.27
CA CYS A 584 22.86 10.72 9.16
C CYS A 584 21.63 11.48 8.70
N PHE A 585 21.01 12.19 9.62
CA PHE A 585 19.93 13.12 9.32
C PHE A 585 20.47 14.50 8.97
N SER A 586 19.81 15.17 8.03
CA SER A 586 19.96 16.60 7.81
C SER A 586 19.11 17.40 8.81
N GLY A 587 19.52 18.63 9.16
CA GLY A 587 18.76 19.49 10.06
C GLY A 587 18.94 19.18 11.54
N LYS A 588 17.85 19.11 12.30
CA LYS A 588 17.90 19.00 13.78
C LYS A 588 18.13 17.58 14.31
N GLY A 589 18.33 16.59 13.45
CA GLY A 589 18.54 15.20 13.86
C GLY A 589 17.28 14.47 14.37
N VAL A 590 16.10 15.07 14.16
CA VAL A 590 14.81 14.47 14.48
C VAL A 590 13.95 14.49 13.22
N ARG A 591 13.28 13.37 12.97
CA ARG A 591 12.27 13.22 11.92
C ARG A 591 11.01 12.65 12.50
N THR A 592 9.89 13.00 11.88
CA THR A 592 8.57 12.47 12.23
C THR A 592 8.14 11.51 11.14
N LEU A 593 7.84 10.28 11.52
CA LEU A 593 7.16 9.31 10.67
C LEU A 593 5.66 9.44 10.90
N LEU A 594 4.92 9.65 9.84
CA LEU A 594 3.47 9.80 9.91
C LEU A 594 2.80 8.43 9.85
N MET A 595 1.87 8.21 10.76
CA MET A 595 1.02 7.03 10.81
C MET A 595 -0.39 7.36 10.32
N ASN A 596 -1.14 6.36 9.88
CA ASN A 596 -2.41 6.58 9.18
C ASN A 596 -3.56 7.12 10.03
N ASP A 597 -3.46 7.17 11.33
CA ASP A 597 -4.56 7.59 12.19
C ASP A 597 -4.25 8.83 13.03
N LEU A 598 -3.58 9.79 12.44
CA LEU A 598 -3.21 11.07 13.03
C LEU A 598 -2.11 11.02 14.11
N ASP A 599 -1.68 9.84 14.51
CA ASP A 599 -0.51 9.71 15.36
C ASP A 599 0.78 9.86 14.54
N SER A 600 1.84 10.17 15.22
CA SER A 600 3.17 10.26 14.62
C SER A 600 4.20 9.58 15.51
N LEU A 601 5.24 9.05 14.88
CA LEU A 601 6.41 8.51 15.55
C LEU A 601 7.58 9.44 15.29
N ASP A 602 8.07 10.05 16.34
CA ASP A 602 9.31 10.80 16.25
C ASP A 602 10.52 9.87 16.39
N ILE A 603 11.46 10.05 15.48
CA ILE A 603 12.72 9.32 15.47
C ILE A 603 13.90 10.27 15.55
N THR A 604 14.95 9.87 16.22
CA THR A 604 16.21 10.57 16.31
C THR A 604 17.35 9.71 15.77
N GLY A 605 18.43 10.34 15.36
CA GLY A 605 19.60 9.65 14.88
C GLY A 605 20.80 10.61 14.75
N PRO A 606 21.92 10.12 14.24
CA PRO A 606 23.09 10.96 14.07
C PRO A 606 22.82 12.07 13.06
N MET A 607 23.20 13.30 13.41
CA MET A 607 23.15 14.44 12.50
C MET A 607 24.32 14.40 11.52
N CYS A 608 24.08 14.80 10.28
CA CYS A 608 25.13 15.05 9.32
C CYS A 608 25.95 16.27 9.79
N GLY A 609 27.15 16.01 10.29
CA GLY A 609 28.05 17.08 10.71
C GLY A 609 28.50 17.95 9.53
N ILE A 610 28.77 19.23 9.80
CA ILE A 610 29.45 20.10 8.85
C ILE A 610 30.83 19.50 8.62
N LYS A 611 31.10 19.00 7.43
CA LYS A 611 32.47 18.61 7.08
C LYS A 611 33.33 19.84 7.01
N ARG A 612 34.26 19.97 7.94
CA ARG A 612 35.35 20.94 7.85
C ARG A 612 36.20 20.58 6.65
N LEU A 613 36.12 21.34 5.57
CA LEU A 613 36.80 21.03 4.32
C LEU A 613 38.29 21.39 4.36
N SER A 614 38.70 22.40 5.08
CA SER A 614 40.11 22.71 5.39
C SER A 614 40.23 23.83 6.42
N TRP A 615 41.36 23.87 7.13
CA TRP A 615 41.90 25.08 7.76
C TRP A 615 43.12 25.51 6.96
N ARG A 616 43.11 26.71 6.52
CA ARG A 616 44.35 27.36 6.02
C ARG A 616 44.70 28.45 6.99
N GLU A 617 45.84 28.32 7.64
CA GLU A 617 46.43 29.38 8.40
C GLU A 617 47.06 30.36 7.42
N VAL A 618 46.58 31.59 7.41
CA VAL A 618 47.18 32.64 6.60
C VAL A 618 48.08 33.43 7.55
N PHE A 619 49.39 33.29 7.40
CA PHE A 619 50.37 34.16 8.03
C PHE A 619 50.43 35.44 7.22
N PHE A 620 50.26 36.59 7.88
CA PHE A 620 50.50 37.89 7.32
C PHE A 620 51.95 38.28 7.55
#